data_7cbf7075abc7b3769d3e5152eb0eca5a
#
_entry.id   7cbf7075abc7b3769d3e5152eb0eca5a
#
_cell.length_a   1.000
_cell.length_b   1.000
_cell.length_c   1.000
_cell.angle_alpha   90.00
_cell.angle_beta   90.00
_cell.angle_gamma   90.00
#
_symmetry.space_group_name_H-M   'P 1'
#
loop_
_entity.id
_entity.type
_entity.pdbx_description
1 polymer ?
#
loop_
_entity_poly.entity_id
_entity_poly.type
_entity_poly.pdbx_seq_one_letter_code
_entity_poly.pdbx_strand_id
1 'polypeptide(L)'
;MKIKSFILMLAAAAISVFSSCSDDDNNEEMNIVSEYSVNDKAVAEQKAKSGKDEAVLLVAFGSTWSNSFAAFDATKAAYEKAFPNADVYFCFSSDICINRASAGENGESRDYYEPRYLLHAIGAAQYGKIYVQSLQVIPGEEFANVVACVKKFMNNGYIANAHLDDAYLKRLNDNEAIFFGMPLLNTYEGEGNDVDEVAKQLHAVCKDEVANNIVAFMGHGNPDSYDTFKANVRYSQLEQALKKLNPNYYVGTVDAPGTYKHDVHARMVADGKTSGNIYLHCLMSIAGDHAHNDMAGQGSEYWDASDPESEDNSWFEYFAHNGYTPNVPLGSNNEPLGLLELQGVLNVWINHTKNAEFLEDAYHSMYPEE
;
A
#
# COMPACT_ATOMS: atom_id res chain seq x y z
N MET A 1 27.94 21.24 -9.59
CA MET A 1 28.05 21.43 -8.14
C MET A 1 26.77 22.13 -7.63
N LYS A 2 25.61 21.45 -7.67
CA LYS A 2 24.31 21.96 -7.12
C LYS A 2 23.27 20.84 -6.92
N ILE A 3 23.67 19.58 -6.79
CA ILE A 3 22.73 18.44 -6.62
C ILE A 3 22.76 17.86 -5.18
N LYS A 4 23.75 18.25 -4.36
CA LYS A 4 23.88 17.72 -2.98
C LYS A 4 22.88 18.27 -1.95
N SER A 5 21.92 19.13 -2.34
CA SER A 5 20.96 19.71 -1.38
C SER A 5 19.55 19.08 -1.42
N PHE A 6 19.27 18.12 -2.31
CA PHE A 6 17.94 17.54 -2.45
C PHE A 6 17.76 16.23 -1.67
N ILE A 7 18.83 15.45 -1.51
CA ILE A 7 18.75 14.12 -0.86
C ILE A 7 18.66 14.23 0.66
N LEU A 8 19.15 15.32 1.28
CA LEU A 8 19.05 15.50 2.75
C LEU A 8 17.67 15.94 3.24
N MET A 9 16.72 16.24 2.34
CA MET A 9 15.34 16.60 2.71
C MET A 9 14.39 15.38 2.76
N LEU A 10 14.70 14.26 2.13
CA LEU A 10 13.81 13.08 2.16
C LEU A 10 13.88 12.34 3.51
N ALA A 11 15.06 12.23 4.13
CA ALA A 11 15.18 11.60 5.46
C ALA A 11 14.58 12.45 6.59
N ALA A 12 14.43 13.78 6.38
CA ALA A 12 13.80 14.68 7.37
C ALA A 12 12.27 14.80 7.17
N ALA A 13 11.72 14.45 6.00
CA ALA A 13 10.30 14.56 5.71
C ALA A 13 9.49 13.36 6.24
N ALA A 14 10.14 12.21 6.49
CA ALA A 14 9.48 11.06 7.11
C ALA A 14 9.08 11.32 8.59
N ILE A 15 9.61 12.38 9.22
CA ILE A 15 9.34 12.69 10.64
C ILE A 15 8.13 13.62 10.81
N SER A 16 7.59 14.24 9.73
CA SER A 16 6.52 15.24 9.84
C SER A 16 5.11 14.74 9.46
N VAL A 17 4.93 13.45 9.13
CA VAL A 17 3.64 12.93 8.64
C VAL A 17 2.64 12.57 9.76
N PHE A 18 3.03 12.63 11.04
CA PHE A 18 2.15 12.26 12.16
C PHE A 18 1.51 13.43 12.91
N SER A 19 1.53 14.65 12.36
CA SER A 19 1.01 15.84 13.06
C SER A 19 -0.30 16.42 12.51
N SER A 20 -1.04 15.74 11.66
CA SER A 20 -2.29 16.32 11.13
C SER A 20 -3.57 15.87 11.86
N CYS A 21 -3.47 15.68 13.18
CA CYS A 21 -4.64 15.62 14.05
C CYS A 21 -4.56 16.63 15.22
N SER A 22 -3.78 17.72 15.11
CA SER A 22 -3.76 18.79 16.10
C SER A 22 -4.12 20.13 15.46
N ASP A 23 -5.09 20.78 16.07
CA ASP A 23 -5.55 22.14 15.81
C ASP A 23 -4.40 23.14 15.65
N ASP A 24 -4.37 23.85 14.51
CA ASP A 24 -4.11 25.29 14.38
C ASP A 24 -3.85 25.67 12.93
N ASP A 25 -4.80 26.37 12.30
CA ASP A 25 -4.65 27.61 11.53
C ASP A 25 -5.83 27.89 10.58
N ASN A 26 -6.38 29.09 10.64
CA ASN A 26 -7.57 29.54 9.90
C ASN A 26 -7.47 29.48 8.34
N ASN A 27 -6.30 29.23 7.75
CA ASN A 27 -6.16 29.07 6.31
C ASN A 27 -6.31 27.59 5.86
N GLU A 28 -5.99 26.63 6.72
CA GLU A 28 -6.24 25.21 6.46
C GLU A 28 -7.73 24.87 6.51
N GLU A 29 -8.51 25.48 7.43
CA GLU A 29 -9.95 25.26 7.52
C GLU A 29 -10.71 25.64 6.23
N MET A 30 -10.33 26.70 5.52
CA MET A 30 -11.00 27.10 4.28
C MET A 30 -10.73 26.13 3.12
N ASN A 31 -9.52 25.58 3.01
CA ASN A 31 -9.19 24.57 2.01
C ASN A 31 -9.90 23.24 2.31
N ILE A 32 -9.91 22.83 3.56
CA ILE A 32 -10.58 21.62 4.04
C ILE A 32 -12.09 21.63 3.70
N VAL A 33 -12.78 22.75 3.95
CA VAL A 33 -14.21 22.89 3.62
C VAL A 33 -14.46 22.79 2.11
N SER A 34 -13.55 23.29 1.27
CA SER A 34 -13.69 23.19 -0.19
C SER A 34 -13.53 21.73 -0.67
N GLU A 35 -12.61 20.96 -0.11
CA GLU A 35 -12.37 19.56 -0.46
C GLU A 35 -13.51 18.64 -0.05
N TYR A 36 -14.12 18.84 1.12
CA TYR A 36 -15.36 18.16 1.50
C TYR A 36 -16.47 18.43 0.48
N SER A 37 -16.70 19.69 0.14
CA SER A 37 -17.76 20.08 -0.79
C SER A 37 -17.60 19.46 -2.20
N VAL A 38 -16.38 19.36 -2.70
CA VAL A 38 -16.10 18.73 -4.00
C VAL A 38 -16.41 17.24 -3.97
N ASN A 39 -15.96 16.53 -2.93
CA ASN A 39 -16.19 15.10 -2.79
C ASN A 39 -17.66 14.79 -2.50
N ASP A 40 -18.33 15.56 -1.63
CA ASP A 40 -19.76 15.41 -1.32
C ASP A 40 -20.60 15.51 -2.59
N LYS A 41 -20.30 16.49 -3.45
CA LYS A 41 -21.00 16.65 -4.72
C LYS A 41 -20.76 15.47 -5.66
N ALA A 42 -19.51 15.08 -5.85
CA ALA A 42 -19.13 13.99 -6.76
C ALA A 42 -19.76 12.65 -6.33
N VAL A 43 -19.74 12.33 -5.04
CA VAL A 43 -20.31 11.10 -4.49
C VAL A 43 -21.83 11.11 -4.57
N ALA A 44 -22.48 12.25 -4.24
CA ALA A 44 -23.93 12.39 -4.36
C ALA A 44 -24.41 12.23 -5.81
N GLU A 45 -23.72 12.83 -6.79
CA GLU A 45 -24.00 12.66 -8.22
C GLU A 45 -23.84 11.21 -8.67
N GLN A 46 -22.78 10.53 -8.23
CA GLN A 46 -22.55 9.12 -8.55
C GLN A 46 -23.66 8.24 -7.98
N LYS A 47 -24.02 8.41 -6.71
CA LYS A 47 -25.12 7.65 -6.09
C LYS A 47 -26.46 7.89 -6.80
N ALA A 48 -26.78 9.13 -7.12
CA ALA A 48 -27.99 9.48 -7.83
C ALA A 48 -28.05 8.83 -9.23
N LYS A 49 -26.90 8.75 -9.91
CA LYS A 49 -26.78 8.12 -11.24
C LYS A 49 -26.88 6.60 -11.19
N SER A 50 -26.23 5.96 -10.23
CA SER A 50 -26.18 4.50 -10.11
C SER A 50 -27.43 3.90 -9.46
N GLY A 51 -28.05 4.62 -8.54
CA GLY A 51 -29.15 4.15 -7.71
C GLY A 51 -28.74 3.09 -6.68
N LYS A 52 -27.44 2.89 -6.45
CA LYS A 52 -26.90 1.88 -5.55
C LYS A 52 -26.91 2.38 -4.11
N ASP A 53 -26.99 1.45 -3.15
CA ASP A 53 -26.99 1.76 -1.70
C ASP A 53 -25.78 1.18 -0.96
N GLU A 54 -24.87 0.53 -1.69
CA GLU A 54 -23.60 0.03 -1.16
C GLU A 54 -22.44 0.84 -1.74
N ALA A 55 -21.40 1.09 -0.93
CA ALA A 55 -20.16 1.74 -1.35
C ALA A 55 -18.95 0.87 -0.97
N VAL A 56 -17.95 0.84 -1.84
CA VAL A 56 -16.61 0.31 -1.54
C VAL A 56 -15.62 1.47 -1.63
N LEU A 57 -14.90 1.73 -0.56
CA LEU A 57 -13.78 2.66 -0.52
C LEU A 57 -12.47 1.89 -0.52
N LEU A 58 -11.66 2.06 -1.57
CA LEU A 58 -10.32 1.50 -1.69
C LEU A 58 -9.32 2.54 -1.19
N VAL A 59 -8.47 2.15 -0.24
CA VAL A 59 -7.47 3.02 0.36
C VAL A 59 -6.08 2.48 0.06
N ALA A 60 -5.35 3.12 -0.87
CA ALA A 60 -3.95 2.86 -1.13
C ALA A 60 -3.07 3.88 -0.40
N PHE A 61 -1.78 3.56 -0.17
CA PHE A 61 -0.81 4.56 0.25
C PHE A 61 -0.75 5.71 -0.76
N GLY A 62 -0.68 5.37 -2.02
CA GLY A 62 -0.61 6.29 -3.14
C GLY A 62 0.69 6.13 -3.94
N SER A 63 0.80 6.92 -4.99
CA SER A 63 2.00 7.01 -5.83
C SER A 63 2.11 8.40 -6.42
N THR A 64 3.36 8.85 -6.63
CA THR A 64 3.66 10.08 -7.35
C THR A 64 3.87 9.85 -8.84
N TRP A 65 3.97 8.59 -9.28
CA TRP A 65 4.21 8.19 -10.66
C TRP A 65 2.91 8.04 -11.43
N SER A 66 2.73 8.79 -12.50
CA SER A 66 1.50 8.75 -13.32
C SER A 66 1.26 7.38 -13.98
N ASN A 67 2.33 6.62 -14.25
CA ASN A 67 2.24 5.25 -14.79
C ASN A 67 1.46 4.31 -13.85
N SER A 68 1.50 4.59 -12.54
CA SER A 68 0.73 3.84 -11.53
C SER A 68 -0.78 4.09 -11.61
N PHE A 69 -1.22 5.19 -12.20
CA PHE A 69 -2.65 5.56 -12.21
C PHE A 69 -3.49 4.56 -13.01
N ALA A 70 -2.93 3.98 -14.08
CA ALA A 70 -3.59 2.93 -14.84
C ALA A 70 -3.85 1.67 -14.00
N ALA A 71 -2.92 1.31 -13.10
CA ALA A 71 -3.09 0.18 -12.19
C ALA A 71 -4.19 0.45 -11.16
N PHE A 72 -4.30 1.69 -10.65
CA PHE A 72 -5.40 2.08 -9.76
C PHE A 72 -6.75 2.04 -10.47
N ASP A 73 -6.82 2.52 -11.71
CA ASP A 73 -8.05 2.44 -12.52
C ASP A 73 -8.45 0.98 -12.80
N ALA A 74 -7.48 0.12 -13.12
CA ALA A 74 -7.73 -1.31 -13.33
C ALA A 74 -8.19 -1.99 -12.03
N THR A 75 -7.59 -1.64 -10.89
CA THR A 75 -8.01 -2.12 -9.57
C THR A 75 -9.45 -1.72 -9.27
N LYS A 76 -9.78 -0.44 -9.46
CA LYS A 76 -11.16 0.06 -9.29
C LYS A 76 -12.14 -0.70 -10.17
N ALA A 77 -11.82 -0.90 -11.44
CA ALA A 77 -12.66 -1.65 -12.39
C ALA A 77 -12.84 -3.14 -11.97
N ALA A 78 -11.79 -3.76 -11.42
CA ALA A 78 -11.88 -5.13 -10.89
C ALA A 78 -12.83 -5.20 -9.68
N TYR A 79 -12.81 -4.21 -8.81
CA TYR A 79 -13.73 -4.09 -7.68
C TYR A 79 -15.17 -3.78 -8.14
N GLU A 80 -15.38 -2.90 -9.11
CA GLU A 80 -16.69 -2.66 -9.70
C GLU A 80 -17.33 -3.94 -10.26
N LYS A 81 -16.52 -4.81 -10.86
CA LYS A 81 -16.95 -6.13 -11.32
C LYS A 81 -17.22 -7.09 -10.16
N ALA A 82 -16.42 -7.07 -9.10
CA ALA A 82 -16.55 -7.96 -7.95
C ALA A 82 -17.72 -7.57 -7.03
N PHE A 83 -18.08 -6.27 -7.01
CA PHE A 83 -19.14 -5.69 -6.19
C PHE A 83 -20.15 -4.92 -7.08
N PRO A 84 -20.93 -5.62 -7.90
CA PRO A 84 -21.81 -4.98 -8.91
C PRO A 84 -22.93 -4.12 -8.28
N ASN A 85 -23.24 -4.34 -7.01
CA ASN A 85 -24.25 -3.58 -6.26
C ASN A 85 -23.68 -2.37 -5.50
N ALA A 86 -22.36 -2.17 -5.52
CA ALA A 86 -21.70 -1.06 -4.85
C ALA A 86 -21.12 -0.04 -5.85
N ASP A 87 -21.11 1.23 -5.46
CA ASP A 87 -20.26 2.23 -6.08
C ASP A 87 -18.86 2.11 -5.51
N VAL A 88 -17.84 2.18 -6.36
CA VAL A 88 -16.43 2.03 -5.93
C VAL A 88 -15.71 3.36 -5.99
N TYR A 89 -15.12 3.74 -4.88
CA TYR A 89 -14.31 4.95 -4.69
C TYR A 89 -12.87 4.58 -4.41
N PHE A 90 -11.94 5.46 -4.73
CA PHE A 90 -10.52 5.25 -4.56
C PHE A 90 -9.86 6.48 -3.94
N CYS A 91 -9.00 6.30 -2.94
CA CYS A 91 -8.29 7.37 -2.25
C CYS A 91 -6.86 6.98 -1.87
N PHE A 92 -6.08 7.99 -1.50
CA PHE A 92 -4.73 7.82 -0.99
C PHE A 92 -4.66 8.16 0.50
N SER A 93 -3.83 7.42 1.26
CA SER A 93 -3.58 7.73 2.68
C SER A 93 -2.36 8.63 2.91
N SER A 94 -1.54 8.86 1.89
CA SER A 94 -0.33 9.70 1.98
C SER A 94 -0.56 11.09 1.40
N ASP A 95 -0.48 12.13 2.22
CA ASP A 95 -0.57 13.54 1.80
C ASP A 95 0.54 13.92 0.79
N ILE A 96 1.73 13.33 0.96
CA ILE A 96 2.84 13.55 0.02
C ILE A 96 2.46 13.03 -1.36
N CYS A 97 1.89 11.82 -1.45
CA CYS A 97 1.45 11.26 -2.72
C CYS A 97 0.30 12.04 -3.32
N ILE A 98 -0.67 12.50 -2.51
CA ILE A 98 -1.79 13.34 -2.95
C ILE A 98 -1.26 14.63 -3.58
N ASN A 99 -0.44 15.37 -2.85
CA ASN A 99 0.08 16.67 -3.29
C ASN A 99 0.95 16.56 -4.55
N ARG A 100 1.83 15.56 -4.61
CA ARG A 100 2.73 15.37 -5.76
C ARG A 100 1.99 14.83 -6.99
N ALA A 101 1.00 13.95 -6.81
CA ALA A 101 0.16 13.48 -7.91
C ALA A 101 -0.66 14.62 -8.50
N SER A 102 -1.24 15.48 -7.67
CA SER A 102 -1.96 16.70 -8.10
C SER A 102 -1.04 17.69 -8.81
N ALA A 103 0.21 17.84 -8.35
CA ALA A 103 1.21 18.68 -9.01
C ALA A 103 1.75 18.09 -10.34
N GLY A 104 1.55 16.78 -10.61
CA GLY A 104 2.07 16.11 -11.78
C GLY A 104 3.60 15.97 -11.77
N GLU A 105 4.22 15.80 -10.59
CA GLU A 105 5.69 15.77 -10.46
C GLU A 105 6.36 14.69 -11.32
N ASN A 106 5.73 13.51 -11.44
CA ASN A 106 6.24 12.38 -12.22
C ASN A 106 5.31 11.99 -13.37
N GLY A 107 4.80 12.98 -14.11
CA GLY A 107 4.00 12.76 -15.32
C GLY A 107 2.67 13.49 -15.32
N GLU A 108 1.56 12.75 -15.54
CA GLU A 108 0.22 13.33 -15.62
C GLU A 108 -0.27 13.78 -14.23
N SER A 109 -0.86 14.98 -14.15
CA SER A 109 -1.50 15.48 -12.95
C SER A 109 -2.85 14.77 -12.72
N ARG A 110 -3.09 14.33 -11.48
CA ARG A 110 -4.36 13.72 -11.09
C ARG A 110 -4.67 13.98 -9.62
N ASP A 111 -5.89 14.43 -9.35
CA ASP A 111 -6.35 14.68 -7.99
C ASP A 111 -6.80 13.38 -7.30
N TYR A 112 -6.24 13.17 -6.12
CA TYR A 112 -6.67 12.17 -5.16
C TYR A 112 -6.95 12.86 -3.82
N TYR A 113 -7.73 12.22 -2.98
CA TYR A 113 -8.13 12.77 -1.69
C TYR A 113 -7.85 11.77 -0.59
N GLU A 114 -7.76 12.26 0.65
CA GLU A 114 -7.62 11.42 1.82
C GLU A 114 -8.90 10.61 2.12
N PRO A 115 -8.78 9.47 2.85
CA PRO A 115 -9.92 8.64 3.21
C PRO A 115 -11.03 9.41 3.94
N ARG A 116 -10.68 10.41 4.78
CA ARG A 116 -11.65 11.20 5.53
C ARG A 116 -12.65 11.94 4.65
N TYR A 117 -12.20 12.50 3.52
CA TYR A 117 -13.08 13.23 2.60
C TYR A 117 -14.06 12.30 1.90
N LEU A 118 -13.56 11.14 1.44
CA LEU A 118 -14.41 10.16 0.76
C LEU A 118 -15.38 9.48 1.73
N LEU A 119 -14.96 9.15 2.95
CA LEU A 119 -15.86 8.59 3.98
C LEU A 119 -16.96 9.60 4.35
N HIS A 120 -16.59 10.88 4.53
CA HIS A 120 -17.58 11.93 4.77
C HIS A 120 -18.59 12.01 3.61
N ALA A 121 -18.12 12.07 2.37
CA ALA A 121 -18.96 12.16 1.19
C ALA A 121 -19.90 10.95 1.01
N ILE A 122 -19.38 9.74 1.28
CA ILE A 122 -20.17 8.48 1.31
C ILE A 122 -21.24 8.58 2.40
N GLY A 123 -20.88 9.10 3.58
CA GLY A 123 -21.83 9.32 4.69
C GLY A 123 -22.87 10.39 4.38
N ALA A 124 -22.46 11.54 3.81
CA ALA A 124 -23.36 12.62 3.40
C ALA A 124 -24.35 12.16 2.32
N ALA A 125 -23.92 11.29 1.42
CA ALA A 125 -24.79 10.63 0.44
C ALA A 125 -25.65 9.51 1.04
N GLN A 126 -25.46 9.18 2.33
CA GLN A 126 -26.24 8.18 3.09
C GLN A 126 -26.28 6.78 2.46
N TYR A 127 -25.11 6.23 2.07
CA TYR A 127 -25.03 4.82 1.69
C TYR A 127 -25.42 3.91 2.86
N GLY A 128 -26.23 2.90 2.60
CA GLY A 128 -26.74 1.98 3.63
C GLY A 128 -25.74 0.93 4.05
N LYS A 129 -24.69 0.68 3.25
CA LYS A 129 -23.63 -0.29 3.52
C LYS A 129 -22.30 0.19 2.96
N ILE A 130 -21.25 0.13 3.76
CA ILE A 130 -19.93 0.64 3.42
C ILE A 130 -18.89 -0.46 3.62
N TYR A 131 -18.11 -0.74 2.61
CA TYR A 131 -16.90 -1.54 2.69
C TYR A 131 -15.69 -0.60 2.57
N VAL A 132 -14.72 -0.74 3.47
CA VAL A 132 -13.42 -0.07 3.36
C VAL A 132 -12.35 -1.12 3.20
N GLN A 133 -11.63 -1.11 2.10
CA GLN A 133 -10.51 -2.01 1.86
C GLN A 133 -9.20 -1.25 1.90
N SER A 134 -8.38 -1.58 2.88
CA SER A 134 -6.99 -1.17 2.91
C SER A 134 -6.18 -1.99 1.90
N LEU A 135 -5.46 -1.32 0.99
CA LEU A 135 -4.59 -1.95 0.00
C LEU A 135 -3.12 -2.01 0.48
N GLN A 136 -2.86 -1.91 1.78
CA GLN A 136 -1.55 -2.13 2.37
C GLN A 136 -1.17 -3.60 2.34
N VAL A 137 0.15 -3.86 2.36
CA VAL A 137 0.70 -5.23 2.26
C VAL A 137 0.70 -5.91 3.64
N ILE A 138 1.07 -5.20 4.69
CA ILE A 138 1.20 -5.73 6.06
C ILE A 138 0.28 -4.99 7.03
N PRO A 139 -0.11 -5.60 8.17
CA PRO A 139 -0.91 -4.95 9.21
C PRO A 139 -0.05 -4.02 10.10
N GLY A 140 0.64 -3.05 9.48
CA GLY A 140 1.50 -2.07 10.14
C GLY A 140 0.81 -0.75 10.42
N GLU A 141 1.61 0.30 10.68
CA GLU A 141 1.15 1.64 11.04
C GLU A 141 0.23 2.25 9.98
N GLU A 142 0.56 2.12 8.71
CA GLU A 142 -0.26 2.64 7.62
C GLU A 142 -1.66 2.01 7.60
N PHE A 143 -1.73 0.70 7.86
CA PHE A 143 -2.99 0.01 8.02
C PHE A 143 -3.75 0.50 9.25
N ALA A 144 -3.08 0.65 10.39
CA ALA A 144 -3.67 1.15 11.62
C ALA A 144 -4.22 2.58 11.47
N ASN A 145 -3.56 3.43 10.69
CA ASN A 145 -4.03 4.78 10.38
C ASN A 145 -5.34 4.75 9.58
N VAL A 146 -5.50 3.82 8.64
CA VAL A 146 -6.77 3.64 7.91
C VAL A 146 -7.87 3.18 8.87
N VAL A 147 -7.58 2.22 9.76
CA VAL A 147 -8.52 1.79 10.82
C VAL A 147 -8.94 2.96 11.69
N ALA A 148 -7.99 3.77 12.17
CA ALA A 148 -8.28 4.95 12.99
C ALA A 148 -9.14 5.98 12.26
N CYS A 149 -8.91 6.15 10.95
CA CYS A 149 -9.72 7.02 10.11
C CYS A 149 -11.18 6.55 10.04
N VAL A 150 -11.42 5.25 9.84
CA VAL A 150 -12.78 4.69 9.81
C VAL A 150 -13.45 4.79 11.17
N LYS A 151 -12.73 4.56 12.28
CA LYS A 151 -13.27 4.74 13.64
C LYS A 151 -13.69 6.19 13.90
N LYS A 152 -12.90 7.18 13.44
CA LYS A 152 -13.30 8.59 13.51
C LYS A 152 -14.60 8.84 12.75
N PHE A 153 -14.73 8.29 11.54
CA PHE A 153 -15.95 8.38 10.75
C PHE A 153 -17.16 7.81 11.52
N MET A 154 -17.06 6.60 12.07
CA MET A 154 -18.12 5.95 12.83
C MET A 154 -18.60 6.76 14.04
N ASN A 155 -17.69 7.51 14.66
CA ASN A 155 -17.95 8.36 15.82
C ASN A 155 -18.26 9.81 15.48
N ASN A 156 -18.46 10.15 14.20
CA ASN A 156 -18.65 11.52 13.72
C ASN A 156 -17.54 12.49 14.17
N GLY A 157 -16.33 11.96 14.30
CA GLY A 157 -15.18 12.61 14.96
C GLY A 157 -14.28 13.43 14.03
N TYR A 158 -14.76 13.79 12.81
CA TYR A 158 -14.01 14.66 11.92
C TYR A 158 -14.14 16.13 12.34
N ILE A 159 -14.38 17.03 11.49
CA ILE A 159 -14.34 18.47 11.78
C ILE A 159 -15.69 18.94 12.36
N ALA A 160 -15.66 19.84 13.35
CA ALA A 160 -16.85 20.37 14.01
C ALA A 160 -17.92 20.96 13.04
N ASN A 161 -17.50 21.43 11.87
CA ASN A 161 -18.39 22.04 10.86
C ASN A 161 -18.79 21.09 9.72
N ALA A 162 -18.36 19.83 9.77
CA ALA A 162 -18.66 18.80 8.76
C ALA A 162 -19.32 17.56 9.41
N HIS A 163 -20.16 17.76 10.41
CA HIS A 163 -20.88 16.67 11.06
C HIS A 163 -21.90 16.05 10.12
N LEU A 164 -21.88 14.71 10.08
CA LEU A 164 -22.91 13.92 9.43
C LEU A 164 -24.17 13.84 10.31
N ASP A 165 -25.26 13.38 9.72
CA ASP A 165 -26.49 13.09 10.46
C ASP A 165 -26.24 11.96 11.48
N ASP A 166 -26.33 12.28 12.77
CA ASP A 166 -26.13 11.33 13.88
C ASP A 166 -27.11 10.15 13.81
N ALA A 167 -28.31 10.34 13.33
CA ALA A 167 -29.29 9.26 13.17
C ALA A 167 -28.87 8.30 12.06
N TYR A 168 -28.24 8.80 11.00
CA TYR A 168 -27.68 7.98 9.95
C TYR A 168 -26.49 7.14 10.46
N LEU A 169 -25.51 7.76 11.13
CA LEU A 169 -24.35 7.06 11.68
C LEU A 169 -24.77 6.02 12.73
N LYS A 170 -25.71 6.39 13.60
CA LYS A 170 -26.27 5.44 14.57
C LYS A 170 -26.89 4.21 13.87
N ARG A 171 -27.61 4.43 12.78
CA ARG A 171 -28.22 3.32 12.01
C ARG A 171 -27.14 2.44 11.36
N LEU A 172 -26.06 3.01 10.82
CA LEU A 172 -24.96 2.22 10.27
C LEU A 172 -24.29 1.36 11.32
N ASN A 173 -24.04 1.92 12.51
CA ASN A 173 -23.40 1.21 13.62
C ASN A 173 -24.34 0.13 14.20
N ASP A 174 -25.61 0.46 14.48
CA ASP A 174 -26.58 -0.49 15.01
C ASP A 174 -26.83 -1.69 14.07
N ASN A 175 -26.66 -1.49 12.76
CA ASN A 175 -26.82 -2.54 11.74
C ASN A 175 -25.49 -3.22 11.37
N GLU A 176 -24.38 -2.88 12.03
CA GLU A 176 -23.04 -3.40 11.72
C GLU A 176 -22.73 -3.28 10.22
N ALA A 177 -23.07 -2.11 9.62
CA ALA A 177 -23.07 -1.92 8.17
C ALA A 177 -21.76 -1.29 7.62
N ILE A 178 -20.69 -1.25 8.43
CA ILE A 178 -19.36 -0.77 8.04
C ILE A 178 -18.37 -1.93 8.14
N PHE A 179 -17.98 -2.46 6.99
CA PHE A 179 -17.11 -3.62 6.84
C PHE A 179 -15.68 -3.18 6.53
N PHE A 180 -14.70 -3.85 7.13
CA PHE A 180 -13.30 -3.52 6.98
C PHE A 180 -12.50 -4.70 6.45
N GLY A 181 -11.87 -4.51 5.27
CA GLY A 181 -11.05 -5.53 4.61
C GLY A 181 -9.60 -5.47 5.09
N MET A 182 -9.05 -6.65 5.41
CA MET A 182 -7.70 -6.83 5.93
C MET A 182 -6.60 -6.53 4.91
N PRO A 183 -5.36 -6.23 5.36
CA PRO A 183 -4.21 -6.07 4.47
C PRO A 183 -3.80 -7.41 3.84
N LEU A 184 -2.92 -7.38 2.83
CA LEU A 184 -2.59 -8.55 2.03
C LEU A 184 -2.04 -9.73 2.83
N LEU A 185 -1.08 -9.47 3.72
CA LEU A 185 -0.41 -10.47 4.54
C LEU A 185 -0.94 -10.41 5.98
N ASN A 186 -2.25 -10.56 6.17
CA ASN A 186 -2.88 -10.46 7.49
C ASN A 186 -2.60 -11.69 8.35
N THR A 187 -2.89 -12.89 7.86
CA THR A 187 -2.73 -14.14 8.60
C THR A 187 -1.53 -14.95 8.13
N TYR A 188 -0.92 -15.71 9.07
CA TYR A 188 0.20 -16.61 8.79
C TYR A 188 -0.05 -18.05 9.24
N GLU A 189 -0.87 -18.23 10.27
CA GLU A 189 -1.17 -19.53 10.85
C GLU A 189 -2.52 -20.08 10.35
N GLY A 190 -2.65 -21.39 10.34
CA GLY A 190 -3.87 -22.06 9.92
C GLY A 190 -3.88 -22.44 8.43
N GLU A 191 -4.83 -23.31 8.07
CA GLU A 191 -5.03 -23.71 6.67
C GLU A 191 -5.66 -22.55 5.88
N GLY A 192 -5.09 -22.26 4.72
CA GLY A 192 -5.59 -21.20 3.85
C GLY A 192 -5.25 -19.79 4.32
N ASN A 193 -4.21 -19.64 5.17
CA ASN A 193 -3.73 -18.33 5.60
C ASN A 193 -3.24 -17.47 4.44
N ASP A 194 -3.25 -16.14 4.64
CA ASP A 194 -2.98 -15.16 3.58
C ASP A 194 -1.54 -15.25 3.07
N VAL A 195 -0.57 -15.48 3.96
CA VAL A 195 0.85 -15.56 3.57
C VAL A 195 1.10 -16.75 2.63
N ASP A 196 0.55 -17.93 2.93
CA ASP A 196 0.68 -19.09 2.05
C ASP A 196 -0.08 -18.88 0.71
N GLU A 197 -1.24 -18.22 0.74
CA GLU A 197 -2.00 -17.91 -0.47
C GLU A 197 -1.25 -16.90 -1.35
N VAL A 198 -0.75 -15.82 -0.79
CA VAL A 198 0.05 -14.82 -1.52
C VAL A 198 1.33 -15.47 -2.09
N ALA A 199 2.01 -16.32 -1.31
CA ALA A 199 3.18 -17.05 -1.80
C ALA A 199 2.85 -17.90 -3.03
N LYS A 200 1.70 -18.59 -3.06
CA LYS A 200 1.24 -19.36 -4.24
C LYS A 200 0.99 -18.47 -5.44
N GLN A 201 0.34 -17.31 -5.23
CA GLN A 201 0.05 -16.38 -6.32
C GLN A 201 1.33 -15.77 -6.90
N LEU A 202 2.28 -15.36 -6.06
CA LEU A 202 3.60 -14.88 -6.48
C LEU A 202 4.39 -15.97 -7.21
N HIS A 203 4.39 -17.20 -6.68
CA HIS A 203 5.03 -18.34 -7.35
C HIS A 203 4.41 -18.61 -8.73
N ALA A 204 3.11 -18.50 -8.89
CA ALA A 204 2.45 -18.69 -10.19
C ALA A 204 2.95 -17.69 -11.25
N VAL A 205 3.32 -16.47 -10.84
CA VAL A 205 3.92 -15.45 -11.71
C VAL A 205 5.39 -15.75 -12.01
N CYS A 206 6.18 -16.08 -10.97
CA CYS A 206 7.64 -16.16 -11.06
C CYS A 206 8.18 -17.60 -11.29
N LYS A 207 7.33 -18.58 -11.52
CA LYS A 207 7.72 -20.02 -11.57
C LYS A 207 8.79 -20.32 -12.61
N ASP A 208 8.74 -19.68 -13.77
CA ASP A 208 9.69 -19.90 -14.86
C ASP A 208 11.03 -19.20 -14.59
N GLU A 209 11.00 -18.04 -13.92
CA GLU A 209 12.18 -17.33 -13.50
C GLU A 209 12.93 -18.10 -12.41
N VAL A 210 12.21 -18.48 -11.34
CA VAL A 210 12.80 -19.14 -10.17
C VAL A 210 13.28 -20.56 -10.43
N ALA A 211 12.83 -21.19 -11.52
CA ALA A 211 13.22 -22.56 -11.86
C ALA A 211 14.74 -22.75 -11.96
N ASN A 212 15.48 -21.75 -12.47
CA ASN A 212 16.92 -21.80 -12.67
C ASN A 212 17.67 -20.56 -12.16
N ASN A 213 16.98 -19.59 -11.57
CA ASN A 213 17.56 -18.33 -11.14
C ASN A 213 17.13 -18.01 -9.71
N ILE A 214 17.65 -16.92 -9.17
CA ILE A 214 17.23 -16.34 -7.90
C ILE A 214 16.08 -15.36 -8.18
N VAL A 215 15.08 -15.36 -7.30
CA VAL A 215 14.03 -14.34 -7.30
C VAL A 215 14.01 -13.65 -5.93
N ALA A 216 14.16 -12.33 -5.93
CA ALA A 216 14.11 -11.53 -4.72
C ALA A 216 12.97 -10.52 -4.81
N PHE A 217 12.16 -10.47 -3.77
CA PHE A 217 11.08 -9.50 -3.61
C PHE A 217 11.53 -8.38 -2.67
N MET A 218 11.31 -7.13 -3.10
CA MET A 218 11.58 -5.94 -2.31
C MET A 218 10.27 -5.32 -1.82
N GLY A 219 9.99 -5.43 -0.51
CA GLY A 219 8.93 -4.71 0.17
C GLY A 219 9.39 -3.37 0.72
N HIS A 220 8.47 -2.59 1.29
CA HIS A 220 8.82 -1.35 1.96
C HIS A 220 9.43 -1.64 3.35
N GLY A 221 8.68 -2.29 4.22
CA GLY A 221 9.04 -2.46 5.63
C GLY A 221 8.75 -1.21 6.45
N ASN A 222 8.97 -1.31 7.75
CA ASN A 222 8.90 -0.19 8.68
C ASN A 222 10.21 -0.10 9.46
N PRO A 223 10.79 1.09 9.71
CA PRO A 223 11.86 1.25 10.69
C PRO A 223 11.41 0.75 12.07
N ASP A 224 12.35 0.24 12.89
CA ASP A 224 12.02 -0.32 14.22
C ASP A 224 11.20 0.63 15.11
N SER A 225 11.46 1.94 14.99
CA SER A 225 10.72 2.98 15.73
C SER A 225 9.25 3.11 15.30
N TYR A 226 8.89 2.59 14.12
CA TYR A 226 7.55 2.62 13.54
C TYR A 226 6.92 1.23 13.38
N ASP A 227 7.60 0.16 13.75
CA ASP A 227 7.03 -1.20 13.74
C ASP A 227 6.39 -1.56 15.09
N THR A 228 5.47 -0.70 15.56
CA THR A 228 4.76 -0.85 16.82
C THR A 228 3.99 -2.17 16.88
N PHE A 229 3.38 -2.56 15.78
CA PHE A 229 2.57 -3.78 15.65
C PHE A 229 3.38 -5.03 15.29
N LYS A 230 4.71 -4.92 15.17
CA LYS A 230 5.60 -6.02 14.77
C LYS A 230 5.22 -6.66 13.43
N ALA A 231 4.71 -5.84 12.51
CA ALA A 231 4.20 -6.29 11.23
C ALA A 231 5.31 -6.69 10.23
N ASN A 232 6.54 -6.21 10.41
CA ASN A 232 7.69 -6.58 9.58
C ASN A 232 7.95 -8.09 9.51
N VAL A 233 7.55 -8.83 10.55
CA VAL A 233 7.69 -10.30 10.58
C VAL A 233 6.98 -10.97 9.38
N ARG A 234 5.99 -10.33 8.77
CA ARG A 234 5.25 -10.85 7.60
C ARG A 234 6.16 -11.08 6.39
N TYR A 235 7.18 -10.24 6.20
CA TYR A 235 8.15 -10.43 5.12
C TYR A 235 8.98 -11.70 5.29
N SER A 236 9.48 -11.96 6.50
CA SER A 236 10.20 -13.19 6.81
C SER A 236 9.31 -14.44 6.70
N GLN A 237 8.05 -14.34 7.10
CA GLN A 237 7.07 -15.42 6.97
C GLN A 237 6.74 -15.69 5.50
N LEU A 238 6.63 -14.67 4.67
CA LEU A 238 6.44 -14.80 3.23
C LEU A 238 7.66 -15.49 2.56
N GLU A 239 8.89 -15.10 2.94
CA GLU A 239 10.08 -15.79 2.45
C GLU A 239 10.04 -17.29 2.79
N GLN A 240 9.67 -17.63 4.03
CA GLN A 240 9.55 -19.03 4.44
C GLN A 240 8.49 -19.77 3.62
N ALA A 241 7.34 -19.17 3.37
CA ALA A 241 6.27 -19.75 2.56
C ALA A 241 6.71 -19.96 1.10
N LEU A 242 7.36 -18.97 0.51
CA LEU A 242 7.92 -19.04 -0.85
C LEU A 242 9.02 -20.11 -0.95
N LYS A 243 9.91 -20.21 0.05
CA LYS A 243 10.98 -21.21 0.08
C LYS A 243 10.47 -22.64 0.19
N LYS A 244 9.27 -22.88 0.72
CA LYS A 244 8.60 -24.20 0.64
C LYS A 244 8.25 -24.60 -0.81
N LEU A 245 8.02 -23.61 -1.69
CA LEU A 245 7.70 -23.81 -3.10
C LEU A 245 8.96 -23.91 -3.96
N ASN A 246 9.96 -23.07 -3.70
CA ASN A 246 11.27 -23.12 -4.33
C ASN A 246 12.33 -22.44 -3.43
N PRO A 247 13.50 -23.08 -3.16
CA PRO A 247 14.53 -22.54 -2.26
C PRO A 247 15.27 -21.30 -2.83
N ASN A 248 14.97 -20.88 -4.05
CA ASN A 248 15.63 -19.73 -4.70
C ASN A 248 14.90 -18.41 -4.47
N TYR A 249 13.85 -18.38 -3.63
CA TYR A 249 13.15 -17.17 -3.25
C TYR A 249 13.78 -16.49 -2.06
N TYR A 250 13.82 -15.15 -2.11
CA TYR A 250 14.22 -14.27 -1.02
C TYR A 250 13.26 -13.09 -0.90
N VAL A 251 13.08 -12.57 0.30
CA VAL A 251 12.28 -11.38 0.56
C VAL A 251 13.08 -10.44 1.44
N GLY A 252 13.17 -9.19 1.04
CA GLY A 252 13.74 -8.14 1.84
C GLY A 252 12.93 -6.84 1.71
N THR A 253 13.42 -5.79 2.33
CA THR A 253 12.73 -4.50 2.39
C THR A 253 13.68 -3.33 2.25
N VAL A 254 13.12 -2.13 2.04
CA VAL A 254 13.86 -0.87 2.05
C VAL A 254 14.18 -0.46 3.49
N ASP A 255 13.18 -0.49 4.41
CA ASP A 255 13.25 0.19 5.70
C ASP A 255 13.26 -0.73 6.93
N ALA A 256 12.99 -2.04 6.80
CA ALA A 256 12.96 -2.91 7.96
C ALA A 256 14.34 -3.48 8.31
N PRO A 257 14.89 -3.18 9.50
CA PRO A 257 16.17 -3.71 9.94
C PRO A 257 16.22 -5.24 9.90
N GLY A 258 17.37 -5.78 9.45
CA GLY A 258 17.59 -7.23 9.30
C GLY A 258 16.96 -7.84 8.03
N THR A 259 16.40 -7.01 7.14
CA THR A 259 15.84 -7.43 5.86
C THR A 259 16.27 -6.55 4.68
N TYR A 260 17.27 -5.73 4.85
CA TYR A 260 17.86 -4.92 3.78
C TYR A 260 18.48 -5.76 2.66
N LYS A 261 18.83 -5.13 1.55
CA LYS A 261 19.51 -5.82 0.42
C LYS A 261 20.75 -6.62 0.82
N HIS A 262 21.57 -6.07 1.74
CA HIS A 262 22.76 -6.76 2.24
C HIS A 262 22.43 -7.97 3.13
N ASP A 263 21.33 -7.94 3.89
CA ASP A 263 20.83 -9.08 4.65
C ASP A 263 20.28 -10.19 3.72
N VAL A 264 19.60 -9.79 2.64
CA VAL A 264 19.17 -10.73 1.57
C VAL A 264 20.40 -11.38 0.95
N HIS A 265 21.41 -10.60 0.57
CA HIS A 265 22.66 -11.10 0.02
C HIS A 265 23.37 -12.07 0.97
N ALA A 266 23.47 -11.73 2.25
CA ALA A 266 24.07 -12.62 3.25
C ALA A 266 23.35 -13.98 3.32
N ARG A 267 22.02 -14.02 3.27
CA ARG A 267 21.23 -15.27 3.22
C ARG A 267 21.46 -16.03 1.92
N MET A 268 21.55 -15.33 0.78
CA MET A 268 21.89 -15.97 -0.51
C MET A 268 23.26 -16.65 -0.48
N VAL A 269 24.27 -15.97 0.04
CA VAL A 269 25.63 -16.52 0.21
C VAL A 269 25.63 -17.72 1.14
N ALA A 270 24.91 -17.64 2.27
CA ALA A 270 24.79 -18.77 3.21
C ALA A 270 24.12 -20.00 2.56
N ASP A 271 23.20 -19.79 1.62
CA ASP A 271 22.55 -20.83 0.81
C ASP A 271 23.43 -21.30 -0.39
N GLY A 272 24.68 -20.82 -0.47
CA GLY A 272 25.64 -21.18 -1.54
C GLY A 272 25.39 -20.49 -2.89
N LYS A 273 24.59 -19.44 -2.92
CA LYS A 273 24.22 -18.68 -4.13
C LYS A 273 25.05 -17.38 -4.18
N THR A 274 26.26 -17.49 -4.70
CA THR A 274 27.26 -16.39 -4.71
C THR A 274 27.33 -15.64 -6.05
N SER A 275 26.56 -16.03 -7.05
CA SER A 275 26.46 -15.41 -8.36
C SER A 275 25.27 -15.97 -9.16
N GLY A 276 24.99 -15.41 -10.32
CA GLY A 276 23.96 -15.87 -11.25
C GLY A 276 22.92 -14.78 -11.55
N ASN A 277 21.91 -15.15 -12.29
CA ASN A 277 20.78 -14.23 -12.55
C ASN A 277 19.93 -14.08 -11.29
N ILE A 278 19.57 -12.85 -10.99
CA ILE A 278 18.62 -12.49 -9.94
C ILE A 278 17.49 -11.64 -10.56
N TYR A 279 16.26 -12.04 -10.32
CA TYR A 279 15.07 -11.30 -10.71
C TYR A 279 14.56 -10.51 -9.51
N LEU A 280 14.42 -9.19 -9.67
CA LEU A 280 14.00 -8.28 -8.62
C LEU A 280 12.54 -7.89 -8.87
N HIS A 281 11.68 -8.20 -7.92
CA HIS A 281 10.25 -7.90 -7.98
C HIS A 281 9.82 -6.97 -6.86
N CYS A 282 8.95 -6.01 -7.20
CA CYS A 282 8.33 -5.13 -6.22
C CYS A 282 7.30 -5.91 -5.38
N LEU A 283 7.42 -5.83 -4.05
CA LEU A 283 6.47 -6.37 -3.07
C LEU A 283 5.74 -5.23 -2.36
N MET A 284 5.26 -4.29 -3.13
CA MET A 284 4.43 -3.17 -2.68
C MET A 284 3.14 -3.16 -3.50
N SER A 285 2.07 -2.61 -2.97
CA SER A 285 0.77 -2.55 -3.67
C SER A 285 0.92 -1.94 -5.07
N ILE A 286 1.78 -0.94 -5.20
CA ILE A 286 2.07 -0.26 -6.47
C ILE A 286 3.58 -0.08 -6.64
N ALA A 287 4.06 -0.12 -7.89
CA ALA A 287 5.42 0.26 -8.23
C ALA A 287 5.53 1.79 -8.29
N GLY A 288 5.91 2.39 -7.18
CA GLY A 288 6.15 3.82 -7.03
C GLY A 288 7.64 4.15 -7.00
N ASP A 289 8.02 5.18 -6.27
CA ASP A 289 9.38 5.72 -6.18
C ASP A 289 10.40 4.66 -5.78
N HIS A 290 10.13 3.90 -4.72
CA HIS A 290 11.01 2.82 -4.27
C HIS A 290 11.22 1.73 -5.33
N ALA A 291 10.20 1.37 -6.11
CA ALA A 291 10.37 0.36 -7.15
C ALA A 291 11.23 0.87 -8.32
N HIS A 292 11.12 2.16 -8.65
CA HIS A 292 11.87 2.76 -9.75
C HIS A 292 13.31 3.11 -9.36
N ASN A 293 13.50 3.67 -8.17
CA ASN A 293 14.80 4.15 -7.71
C ASN A 293 15.54 3.10 -6.88
N ASP A 294 14.97 2.65 -5.74
CA ASP A 294 15.69 1.81 -4.79
C ASP A 294 15.79 0.34 -5.26
N MET A 295 14.83 -0.14 -6.06
CA MET A 295 14.90 -1.48 -6.62
C MET A 295 15.57 -1.50 -8.00
N ALA A 296 15.04 -0.73 -8.95
CA ALA A 296 15.36 -0.84 -10.37
C ALA A 296 16.35 0.20 -10.88
N GLY A 297 16.74 1.17 -10.07
CA GLY A 297 17.65 2.25 -10.44
C GLY A 297 18.99 1.71 -10.96
N GLN A 298 19.41 2.20 -12.13
CA GLN A 298 20.64 1.78 -12.82
C GLN A 298 21.50 3.00 -13.14
N GLY A 299 22.81 2.82 -13.01
CA GLY A 299 23.78 3.88 -13.31
C GLY A 299 24.48 4.43 -12.08
N SER A 300 25.44 5.32 -12.32
CA SER A 300 26.30 5.86 -11.27
C SER A 300 25.59 6.73 -10.23
N GLU A 301 24.41 7.23 -10.54
CA GLU A 301 23.57 7.97 -9.60
C GLU A 301 22.92 7.08 -8.54
N TYR A 302 22.84 5.77 -8.78
CA TYR A 302 22.25 4.77 -7.88
C TYR A 302 23.30 3.88 -7.20
N TRP A 303 24.60 4.27 -7.30
CA TRP A 303 25.71 3.53 -6.72
C TRP A 303 26.76 4.45 -6.08
N ASP A 304 26.95 4.31 -4.78
CA ASP A 304 28.06 4.96 -4.07
C ASP A 304 29.24 3.99 -3.88
N ALA A 305 30.27 4.13 -4.73
CA ALA A 305 31.47 3.30 -4.63
C ALA A 305 32.29 3.54 -3.36
N SER A 306 32.07 4.66 -2.65
CA SER A 306 32.74 4.97 -1.37
C SER A 306 32.06 4.31 -0.16
N ASP A 307 30.78 3.94 -0.31
CA ASP A 307 30.00 3.19 0.67
C ASP A 307 29.15 2.11 -0.03
N PRO A 308 29.74 0.97 -0.36
CA PRO A 308 29.03 -0.13 -1.04
C PRO A 308 27.83 -0.71 -0.27
N GLU A 309 27.79 -0.52 1.04
CA GLU A 309 26.68 -0.98 1.90
C GLU A 309 25.62 0.11 2.14
N SER A 310 25.79 1.30 1.53
CA SER A 310 24.84 2.40 1.66
C SER A 310 23.41 1.96 1.34
N GLU A 311 22.46 2.38 2.16
CA GLU A 311 21.04 2.17 1.92
C GLU A 311 20.56 2.91 0.65
N ASP A 312 21.24 4.00 0.27
CA ASP A 312 20.95 4.78 -0.95
C ASP A 312 21.32 4.05 -2.26
N ASN A 313 22.15 2.98 -2.20
CA ASN A 313 22.41 2.16 -3.37
C ASN A 313 21.15 1.37 -3.78
N SER A 314 20.84 1.35 -5.08
CA SER A 314 19.72 0.51 -5.53
C SER A 314 20.01 -0.98 -5.37
N TRP A 315 18.98 -1.79 -5.29
CA TRP A 315 19.13 -3.26 -5.29
C TRP A 315 19.78 -3.73 -6.58
N PHE A 316 19.42 -3.14 -7.72
CA PHE A 316 20.02 -3.47 -9.02
C PHE A 316 21.53 -3.30 -8.99
N GLU A 317 22.02 -2.11 -8.65
CA GLU A 317 23.46 -1.82 -8.64
C GLU A 317 24.18 -2.61 -7.53
N TYR A 318 23.58 -2.75 -6.35
CA TYR A 318 24.15 -3.54 -5.27
C TYR A 318 24.42 -4.99 -5.71
N PHE A 319 23.43 -5.68 -6.30
CA PHE A 319 23.61 -7.05 -6.75
C PHE A 319 24.55 -7.15 -7.96
N ALA A 320 24.53 -6.20 -8.88
CA ALA A 320 25.45 -6.15 -10.01
C ALA A 320 26.92 -6.06 -9.55
N HIS A 321 27.22 -5.22 -8.57
CA HIS A 321 28.56 -5.06 -8.00
C HIS A 321 28.99 -6.24 -7.11
N ASN A 322 28.04 -7.05 -6.62
CA ASN A 322 28.29 -8.25 -5.84
C ASN A 322 28.30 -9.54 -6.68
N GLY A 323 28.42 -9.44 -8.02
CA GLY A 323 28.67 -10.59 -8.91
C GLY A 323 27.41 -11.31 -9.41
N TYR A 324 26.24 -10.69 -9.28
CA TYR A 324 25.00 -11.19 -9.88
C TYR A 324 24.69 -10.47 -11.19
N THR A 325 23.72 -11.00 -11.93
CA THR A 325 23.15 -10.36 -13.12
C THR A 325 21.69 -10.00 -12.80
N PRO A 326 21.42 -8.76 -12.33
CA PRO A 326 20.07 -8.34 -11.97
C PRO A 326 19.19 -8.20 -13.21
N ASN A 327 17.92 -8.55 -13.04
CA ASN A 327 16.87 -8.39 -14.02
C ASN A 327 15.64 -7.85 -13.30
N VAL A 328 15.02 -6.83 -13.84
CA VAL A 328 13.75 -6.28 -13.34
C VAL A 328 12.66 -6.61 -14.34
N PRO A 329 11.72 -7.52 -14.04
CA PRO A 329 10.61 -7.79 -14.92
C PRO A 329 9.71 -6.57 -15.06
N LEU A 330 9.41 -6.22 -16.30
CA LEU A 330 8.61 -5.04 -16.63
C LEU A 330 7.24 -5.45 -17.16
N GLY A 331 6.24 -4.63 -16.85
CA GLY A 331 4.90 -4.74 -17.41
C GLY A 331 4.83 -4.26 -18.86
N SER A 332 3.62 -4.27 -19.42
CA SER A 332 3.37 -3.85 -20.81
C SER A 332 3.66 -2.36 -21.05
N ASN A 333 3.69 -1.55 -20.00
CA ASN A 333 4.05 -0.13 -20.00
C ASN A 333 5.56 0.12 -19.89
N ASN A 334 6.38 -0.95 -19.86
CA ASN A 334 7.83 -0.92 -19.68
C ASN A 334 8.28 -0.38 -18.31
N GLU A 335 7.45 -0.57 -17.28
CA GLU A 335 7.71 -0.18 -15.90
C GLU A 335 7.66 -1.40 -14.96
N PRO A 336 8.32 -1.37 -13.77
CA PRO A 336 8.17 -2.41 -12.78
C PRO A 336 6.71 -2.65 -12.40
N LEU A 337 6.33 -3.91 -12.11
CA LEU A 337 4.97 -4.26 -11.73
C LEU A 337 4.78 -4.17 -10.22
N GLY A 338 3.69 -3.51 -9.79
CA GLY A 338 3.20 -3.57 -8.42
C GLY A 338 2.25 -4.75 -8.21
N LEU A 339 1.95 -5.08 -6.95
CA LEU A 339 1.11 -6.24 -6.59
C LEU A 339 -0.34 -6.10 -7.09
N LEU A 340 -0.88 -4.87 -7.20
CA LEU A 340 -2.23 -4.61 -7.74
C LEU A 340 -2.36 -5.00 -9.21
N GLU A 341 -1.25 -5.07 -9.96
CA GLU A 341 -1.22 -5.48 -11.36
C GLU A 341 -1.17 -7.01 -11.51
N LEU A 342 -0.90 -7.75 -10.44
CA LEU A 342 -0.90 -9.20 -10.40
C LEU A 342 -2.29 -9.73 -10.03
N GLN A 343 -3.08 -10.13 -11.02
CA GLN A 343 -4.50 -10.49 -10.84
C GLN A 343 -4.73 -11.51 -9.72
N GLY A 344 -3.84 -12.50 -9.57
CA GLY A 344 -3.94 -13.49 -8.49
C GLY A 344 -3.80 -12.86 -7.10
N VAL A 345 -2.88 -11.92 -6.94
CA VAL A 345 -2.67 -11.18 -5.71
C VAL A 345 -3.81 -10.20 -5.44
N LEU A 346 -4.26 -9.46 -6.47
CA LEU A 346 -5.41 -8.56 -6.36
C LEU A 346 -6.68 -9.30 -5.88
N ASN A 347 -6.85 -10.55 -6.31
CA ASN A 347 -7.99 -11.38 -5.87
C ASN A 347 -7.94 -11.70 -4.37
N VAL A 348 -6.77 -11.71 -3.73
CA VAL A 348 -6.68 -11.87 -2.27
C VAL A 348 -7.32 -10.68 -1.57
N TRP A 349 -6.98 -9.44 -1.95
CA TRP A 349 -7.64 -8.25 -1.41
C TRP A 349 -9.16 -8.21 -1.70
N ILE A 350 -9.57 -8.59 -2.92
CA ILE A 350 -11.00 -8.69 -3.26
C ILE A 350 -11.72 -9.69 -2.35
N ASN A 351 -11.08 -10.82 -2.04
CA ASN A 351 -11.64 -11.81 -1.13
C ASN A 351 -11.68 -11.30 0.31
N HIS A 352 -10.68 -10.54 0.77
CA HIS A 352 -10.71 -9.87 2.07
C HIS A 352 -11.92 -8.92 2.16
N THR A 353 -12.18 -8.13 1.11
CA THR A 353 -13.37 -7.26 1.09
C THR A 353 -14.68 -8.04 1.11
N LYS A 354 -14.75 -9.17 0.39
CA LYS A 354 -15.96 -10.01 0.35
C LYS A 354 -16.25 -10.69 1.69
N ASN A 355 -15.21 -11.01 2.43
CA ASN A 355 -15.27 -11.65 3.73
C ASN A 355 -15.03 -10.67 4.88
N ALA A 356 -15.10 -9.36 4.58
CA ALA A 356 -14.87 -8.32 5.56
C ALA A 356 -15.91 -8.39 6.68
N GLU A 357 -15.44 -8.21 7.91
CA GLU A 357 -16.25 -8.16 9.11
C GLU A 357 -16.54 -6.71 9.49
N PHE A 358 -17.50 -6.52 10.39
CA PHE A 358 -17.74 -5.22 11.01
C PHE A 358 -16.45 -4.72 11.68
N LEU A 359 -16.15 -3.43 11.56
CA LEU A 359 -14.83 -2.89 11.93
C LEU A 359 -14.40 -3.22 13.36
N GLU A 360 -15.31 -3.16 14.34
CA GLU A 360 -14.94 -3.42 15.74
C GLU A 360 -14.47 -4.87 15.94
N ASP A 361 -15.14 -5.84 15.31
CA ASP A 361 -14.77 -7.26 15.38
C ASP A 361 -13.44 -7.49 14.68
N ALA A 362 -13.25 -6.88 13.49
CA ALA A 362 -12.02 -6.93 12.75
C ALA A 362 -10.83 -6.35 13.54
N TYR A 363 -11.04 -5.22 14.23
CA TYR A 363 -10.00 -4.58 15.04
C TYR A 363 -9.59 -5.42 16.25
N HIS A 364 -10.54 -6.00 16.99
CA HIS A 364 -10.22 -6.85 18.14
C HIS A 364 -9.49 -8.13 17.75
N SER A 365 -9.71 -8.66 16.55
CA SER A 365 -8.97 -9.82 16.06
C SER A 365 -7.49 -9.52 15.73
N MET A 366 -7.20 -8.27 15.33
CA MET A 366 -5.83 -7.84 14.96
C MET A 366 -5.02 -7.33 16.14
N TYR A 367 -5.68 -6.65 17.07
CA TYR A 367 -5.08 -6.01 18.24
C TYR A 367 -5.84 -6.48 19.49
N PRO A 368 -5.65 -7.73 19.91
CA PRO A 368 -6.27 -8.21 21.14
C PRO A 368 -5.82 -7.30 22.28
N GLU A 369 -6.77 -6.80 23.04
CA GLU A 369 -6.48 -5.98 24.24
C GLU A 369 -5.56 -6.78 25.17
N GLU A 370 -4.47 -6.14 25.61
CA GLU A 370 -3.53 -6.71 26.57
C GLU A 370 -4.18 -6.98 27.94
#